data_6d9d7e044e454ce5b1157478b32d067b
#
_entry.id   6d9d7e044e454ce5b1157478b32d067b
#
_cell.length_a   1.000
_cell.length_b   1.000
_cell.length_c   1.000
_cell.angle_alpha   90.00
_cell.angle_beta   90.00
_cell.angle_gamma   90.00
#
_symmetry.space_group_name_H-M   'P 1'
#
loop_
_entity.id
_entity.type
_entity.pdbx_description
1 polymer ?
#
loop_
_entity_poly.entity_id
_entity_poly.type
_entity_poly.pdbx_seq_one_letter_code
_entity_poly.pdbx_strand_id
1 'polypeptide(L)'
;PWYCEVSHKLRHQQGTLLGVREEGQIIATAGIYHQNKQAALIGSVATHPAFRKRGYAAALVFLLAARAQESGRIPFVICQNAQAVRVYERVGFTPWGEEWLCLRDGLAE
;
A
#
# COMPACT_ATOMS: atom_id res chain seq x y z
N PRO A 1 15.97 1.19 13.13
CA PRO A 1 14.51 1.12 13.18
C PRO A 1 13.87 2.12 12.23
N TRP A 2 12.72 1.79 11.79
CA TRP A 2 11.95 2.72 10.97
C TRP A 2 10.61 2.95 11.61
N TYR A 3 9.97 4.03 11.21
CA TYR A 3 8.64 4.34 11.69
C TYR A 3 7.81 4.93 10.57
N CYS A 4 6.51 4.74 10.68
CA CYS A 4 5.57 5.30 9.73
C CYS A 4 4.86 6.46 10.37
N GLU A 5 4.70 7.54 9.64
CA GLU A 5 3.78 8.58 10.07
C GLU A 5 2.68 8.73 9.05
N VAL A 6 1.49 8.89 9.59
CA VAL A 6 0.34 9.20 8.77
C VAL A 6 0.42 10.66 8.43
N SER A 7 0.47 10.96 7.14
CA SER A 7 0.47 12.32 6.68
C SER A 7 -0.93 12.91 6.83
N HIS A 8 -1.45 13.62 5.91
CA HIS A 8 -2.77 14.21 6.03
C HIS A 8 -3.79 13.44 5.24
N LYS A 9 -5.05 13.52 5.63
CA LYS A 9 -6.11 13.12 4.74
C LYS A 9 -6.07 14.04 3.55
N LEU A 10 -6.24 13.47 2.39
CA LEU A 10 -6.28 14.25 1.17
C LEU A 10 -7.51 15.13 1.20
N ARG A 11 -7.36 16.33 0.64
CA ARG A 11 -8.34 17.36 0.79
C ARG A 11 -9.73 16.96 0.34
N HIS A 12 -10.06 16.63 -0.74
CA HIS A 12 -11.41 16.32 -1.20
C HIS A 12 -11.67 14.82 -1.27
N GLN A 13 -10.85 14.06 -0.58
CA GLN A 13 -10.87 12.61 -0.64
C GLN A 13 -10.82 12.09 0.77
N GLN A 14 -11.37 10.94 0.98
CA GLN A 14 -11.25 10.28 2.26
C GLN A 14 -9.97 9.43 2.31
N GLY A 15 -8.93 9.93 1.67
CA GLY A 15 -7.71 9.17 1.51
C GLY A 15 -6.73 9.33 2.66
N THR A 16 -5.78 8.43 2.71
CA THR A 16 -4.71 8.42 3.71
C THR A 16 -3.40 8.19 2.98
N LEU A 17 -2.39 8.95 3.35
CA LEU A 17 -1.05 8.77 2.83
C LEU A 17 -0.13 8.39 3.99
N LEU A 18 0.63 7.32 3.81
CA LEU A 18 1.63 6.89 4.77
C LEU A 18 3.03 7.09 4.20
N GLY A 19 3.97 7.40 5.06
CA GLY A 19 5.36 7.50 4.65
C GLY A 19 6.28 6.89 5.68
N VAL A 20 7.45 6.49 5.23
CA VAL A 20 8.55 6.08 6.09
C VAL A 20 9.57 7.20 6.07
N ARG A 21 9.95 7.66 7.24
CA ARG A 21 10.93 8.75 7.37
C ARG A 21 12.21 8.21 7.98
N GLU A 22 13.32 8.59 7.40
CA GLU A 22 14.63 8.30 7.95
C GLU A 22 15.49 9.55 7.88
N GLU A 23 16.08 9.94 8.98
CA GLU A 23 16.93 11.13 9.08
C GLU A 23 16.23 12.38 8.52
N GLY A 24 14.96 12.54 8.83
CA GLY A 24 14.19 13.70 8.41
C GLY A 24 13.75 13.66 6.95
N GLN A 25 14.05 12.61 6.23
CA GLN A 25 13.71 12.48 4.82
C GLN A 25 12.70 11.36 4.61
N ILE A 26 11.69 11.61 3.77
CA ILE A 26 10.73 10.57 3.44
C ILE A 26 11.34 9.68 2.36
N ILE A 27 11.44 8.39 2.65
CA ILE A 27 12.11 7.44 1.76
C ILE A 27 11.16 6.46 1.09
N ALA A 28 9.95 6.33 1.58
CA ALA A 28 8.93 5.48 0.96
C ALA A 28 7.56 6.02 1.27
N THR A 29 6.63 5.82 0.34
CA THR A 29 5.24 6.25 0.51
C THR A 29 4.29 5.21 -0.05
N ALA A 30 3.07 5.23 0.44
CA ALA A 30 1.93 4.55 -0.16
C ALA A 30 0.66 5.22 0.36
N GLY A 31 -0.41 5.18 -0.42
CA GLY A 31 -1.63 5.85 0.01
C GLY A 31 -2.89 5.19 -0.51
N ILE A 32 -3.99 5.50 0.14
CA ILE A 32 -5.33 5.16 -0.34
C ILE A 32 -5.92 6.45 -0.88
N TYR A 33 -6.18 6.49 -2.17
CA TYR A 33 -6.67 7.69 -2.82
C TYR A 33 -8.15 7.66 -3.13
N HIS A 34 -8.68 6.47 -3.38
CA HIS A 34 -10.09 6.31 -3.67
C HIS A 34 -10.62 5.16 -2.86
N GLN A 35 -11.79 5.35 -2.31
CA GLN A 35 -12.47 4.25 -1.65
C GLN A 35 -13.97 4.48 -1.69
N ASN A 36 -14.69 3.38 -1.68
CA ASN A 36 -16.12 3.37 -1.50
C ASN A 36 -16.44 2.38 -0.38
N LYS A 37 -17.68 1.96 -0.27
CA LYS A 37 -18.05 1.03 0.81
C LYS A 37 -17.45 -0.35 0.65
N GLN A 38 -17.01 -0.71 -0.56
CA GLN A 38 -16.59 -2.07 -0.87
C GLN A 38 -15.10 -2.21 -1.12
N ALA A 39 -14.45 -1.16 -1.57
CA ALA A 39 -13.07 -1.26 -2.04
C ALA A 39 -12.25 -0.04 -1.65
N ALA A 40 -10.95 -0.24 -1.51
CA ALA A 40 -9.99 0.82 -1.30
C ALA A 40 -8.85 0.65 -2.31
N LEU A 41 -8.52 1.71 -3.01
CA LEU A 41 -7.46 1.68 -4.03
C LEU A 41 -6.18 2.24 -3.45
N ILE A 42 -5.17 1.40 -3.38
CA ILE A 42 -3.85 1.77 -2.86
C ILE A 42 -2.99 2.19 -4.05
N GLY A 43 -2.38 3.33 -3.94
CA GLY A 43 -1.52 3.87 -4.99
C GLY A 43 -0.40 4.71 -4.42
N SER A 44 0.29 5.42 -5.31
CA SER A 44 1.47 6.24 -4.97
C SER A 44 2.50 5.47 -4.16
N VAL A 45 2.66 4.20 -4.48
CA VAL A 45 3.66 3.37 -3.82
C VAL A 45 5.00 3.70 -4.45
N ALA A 46 5.89 4.26 -3.67
CA ALA A 46 7.21 4.67 -4.15
C ALA A 46 8.25 4.50 -3.06
N THR A 47 9.48 4.24 -3.47
CA THR A 47 10.59 4.12 -2.56
C THR A 47 11.80 4.83 -3.17
N HIS A 48 12.48 5.63 -2.35
CA HIS A 48 13.72 6.27 -2.77
C HIS A 48 14.71 5.20 -3.26
N PRO A 49 15.38 5.44 -4.39
CA PRO A 49 16.27 4.41 -4.98
C PRO A 49 17.30 3.81 -4.03
N ALA A 50 17.83 4.61 -3.12
CA ALA A 50 18.83 4.14 -2.18
C ALA A 50 18.26 3.19 -1.13
N PHE A 51 16.94 3.09 -1.00
CA PHE A 51 16.28 2.31 0.04
C PHE A 51 15.40 1.20 -0.52
N ARG A 52 15.53 0.91 -1.80
CA ARG A 52 14.78 -0.17 -2.42
C ARG A 52 15.26 -1.52 -1.94
N LYS A 53 14.40 -2.53 -2.09
CA LYS A 53 14.67 -3.92 -1.71
C LYS A 53 14.85 -4.13 -0.21
N ARG A 54 14.36 -3.19 0.59
CA ARG A 54 14.36 -3.31 2.05
C ARG A 54 12.98 -3.57 2.62
N GLY A 55 11.98 -3.76 1.75
CA GLY A 55 10.64 -4.10 2.19
C GLY A 55 9.77 -2.94 2.65
N TYR A 56 10.21 -1.70 2.49
CA TYR A 56 9.43 -0.55 2.95
C TYR A 56 8.08 -0.42 2.24
N ALA A 57 8.11 -0.53 0.91
CA ALA A 57 6.86 -0.39 0.14
C ALA A 57 5.88 -1.49 0.49
N ALA A 58 6.36 -2.72 0.61
CA ALA A 58 5.51 -3.85 0.99
C ALA A 58 4.91 -3.65 2.37
N ALA A 59 5.71 -3.14 3.31
CA ALA A 59 5.23 -2.88 4.67
C ALA A 59 4.13 -1.83 4.68
N LEU A 60 4.30 -0.77 3.89
CA LEU A 60 3.27 0.29 3.81
C LEU A 60 1.99 -0.22 3.18
N VAL A 61 2.11 -0.98 2.10
CA VAL A 61 0.93 -1.57 1.45
C VAL A 61 0.23 -2.53 2.40
N PHE A 62 1.00 -3.33 3.15
CA PHE A 62 0.45 -4.23 4.16
C PHE A 62 -0.38 -3.46 5.19
N LEU A 63 0.17 -2.36 5.71
CA LEU A 63 -0.54 -1.55 6.70
C LEU A 63 -1.83 -0.95 6.14
N LEU A 64 -1.77 -0.44 4.91
CA LEU A 64 -2.96 0.13 4.28
C LEU A 64 -4.01 -0.94 3.98
N ALA A 65 -3.57 -2.11 3.54
CA ALA A 65 -4.47 -3.22 3.29
C ALA A 65 -5.18 -3.66 4.57
N ALA A 66 -4.44 -3.73 5.68
CA ALA A 66 -5.02 -4.07 6.96
C ALA A 66 -6.08 -3.06 7.38
N ARG A 67 -5.80 -1.78 7.21
CA ARG A 67 -6.78 -0.73 7.51
C ARG A 67 -8.03 -0.86 6.67
N ALA A 68 -7.85 -1.13 5.38
CA ALA A 68 -8.99 -1.29 4.48
C ALA A 68 -9.85 -2.45 4.92
N GLN A 69 -9.23 -3.58 5.25
CA GLN A 69 -9.97 -4.76 5.69
C GLN A 69 -10.68 -4.54 7.01
N GLU A 70 -10.08 -3.82 7.93
CA GLU A 70 -10.72 -3.48 9.19
C GLU A 70 -12.00 -2.68 9.00
N SER A 71 -12.06 -1.89 7.94
CA SER A 71 -13.26 -1.12 7.63
C SER A 71 -14.18 -1.83 6.65
N GLY A 72 -13.95 -3.11 6.38
CA GLY A 72 -14.81 -3.93 5.54
C GLY A 72 -14.61 -3.74 4.05
N ARG A 73 -13.49 -3.18 3.63
CA ARG A 73 -13.20 -2.93 2.23
C ARG A 73 -12.19 -3.94 1.70
N ILE A 74 -12.26 -4.17 0.40
CA ILE A 74 -11.29 -5.03 -0.27
C ILE A 74 -10.18 -4.13 -0.81
N PRO A 75 -8.93 -4.31 -0.37
CA PRO A 75 -7.84 -3.50 -0.90
C PRO A 75 -7.42 -3.96 -2.29
N PHE A 76 -7.18 -2.98 -3.16
CA PHE A 76 -6.65 -3.19 -4.50
C PHE A 76 -5.37 -2.41 -4.64
N VAL A 77 -4.42 -2.94 -5.37
CA VAL A 77 -3.19 -2.21 -5.70
C VAL A 77 -2.92 -2.37 -7.19
N ILE A 78 -2.52 -1.28 -7.83
CA ILE A 78 -2.09 -1.36 -9.22
C ILE A 78 -0.61 -1.75 -9.24
N CYS A 79 -0.24 -2.62 -10.16
CA CYS A 79 1.10 -3.17 -10.16
C CYS A 79 1.51 -3.53 -11.58
N GLN A 80 2.49 -2.82 -12.10
CA GLN A 80 2.95 -2.99 -13.48
C GLN A 80 4.32 -3.66 -13.57
N ASN A 81 4.91 -3.95 -12.43
CA ASN A 81 6.26 -4.47 -12.33
C ASN A 81 6.21 -5.90 -11.79
N ALA A 82 6.80 -6.84 -12.51
CA ALA A 82 6.76 -8.25 -12.12
C ALA A 82 7.35 -8.51 -10.74
N GLN A 83 8.39 -7.78 -10.36
CA GLN A 83 8.97 -7.95 -9.03
C GLN A 83 8.01 -7.52 -7.93
N ALA A 84 7.33 -6.40 -8.16
CA ALA A 84 6.36 -5.90 -7.19
C ALA A 84 5.16 -6.85 -7.08
N VAL A 85 4.72 -7.41 -8.20
CA VAL A 85 3.65 -8.41 -8.18
C VAL A 85 4.01 -9.55 -7.25
N ARG A 86 5.23 -10.08 -7.36
CA ARG A 86 5.66 -11.18 -6.51
C ARG A 86 5.67 -10.80 -5.03
N VAL A 87 6.09 -9.58 -4.73
CA VAL A 87 6.10 -9.10 -3.35
C VAL A 87 4.68 -9.06 -2.79
N TYR A 88 3.76 -8.50 -3.54
CA TYR A 88 2.38 -8.40 -3.07
C TYR A 88 1.67 -9.74 -3.01
N GLU A 89 2.01 -10.65 -3.91
CA GLU A 89 1.45 -11.99 -3.85
C GLU A 89 1.88 -12.72 -2.59
N ARG A 90 3.08 -12.47 -2.10
CA ARG A 90 3.51 -13.05 -0.82
C ARG A 90 2.69 -12.57 0.36
N VAL A 91 2.14 -11.38 0.27
CA VAL A 91 1.29 -10.82 1.32
C VAL A 91 -0.12 -11.40 1.25
N GLY A 92 -0.47 -11.97 0.11
CA GLY A 92 -1.78 -12.60 -0.06
C GLY A 92 -2.62 -11.98 -1.18
N PHE A 93 -2.11 -10.97 -1.86
CA PHE A 93 -2.81 -10.39 -2.99
C PHE A 93 -2.88 -11.37 -4.15
N THR A 94 -3.97 -11.32 -4.88
CA THR A 94 -4.18 -12.15 -6.07
C THR A 94 -4.52 -11.28 -7.26
N PRO A 95 -4.19 -11.75 -8.47
CA PRO A 95 -4.50 -10.96 -9.67
C PRO A 95 -5.98 -10.70 -9.85
N TRP A 96 -6.29 -9.49 -10.31
CA TRP A 96 -7.64 -9.09 -10.65
C TRP A 96 -7.54 -8.18 -11.88
N GLY A 97 -7.65 -8.74 -13.06
CA GLY A 97 -7.39 -8.01 -14.29
C GLY A 97 -5.90 -7.93 -14.60
N GLU A 98 -5.53 -7.12 -15.59
CA GLU A 98 -4.17 -7.14 -16.11
C GLU A 98 -3.13 -6.49 -15.21
N GLU A 99 -3.49 -5.38 -14.57
CA GLU A 99 -2.53 -4.61 -13.79
C GLU A 99 -2.91 -4.47 -12.34
N TRP A 100 -4.00 -5.11 -11.92
CA TRP A 100 -4.52 -4.95 -10.57
C TRP A 100 -4.38 -6.23 -9.77
N LEU A 101 -4.08 -6.07 -8.51
CA LEU A 101 -4.11 -7.15 -7.53
C LEU A 101 -5.10 -6.77 -6.44
N CYS A 102 -5.75 -7.74 -5.86
CA CYS A 102 -6.65 -7.48 -4.74
C CYS A 102 -6.43 -8.49 -3.63
N LEU A 103 -6.85 -8.12 -2.45
CA LEU A 103 -6.74 -8.98 -1.27
C LEU A 103 -8.15 -9.22 -0.74
N ARG A 104 -8.71 -10.38 -1.07
CA ARG A 104 -10.07 -10.74 -0.67
C ARG A 104 -10.11 -11.49 0.64
N ASP A 105 -9.05 -12.22 0.93
CA ASP A 105 -8.95 -12.99 2.16
C ASP A 105 -8.08 -12.25 3.16
N GLY A 106 -7.88 -12.83 4.31
CA GLY A 106 -6.99 -12.23 5.28
C GLY A 106 -5.57 -12.15 4.77
N LEU A 107 -4.78 -11.26 5.36
CA LEU A 107 -3.38 -11.11 5.00
C LEU A 107 -2.60 -12.38 5.31
N ALA A 108 -1.67 -12.72 4.43
CA ALA A 108 -0.76 -13.84 4.66
C ALA A 108 0.25 -13.46 5.74
N GLU A 109 0.62 -14.41 6.54
CA GLU A 109 1.58 -14.19 7.61
C GLU A 109 2.97 -14.62 7.24
#